data_6e760c565a67a4196c3f1eca694ed579
#
_entry.id   6e760c565a67a4196c3f1eca694ed579
#
_cell.length_a   1.000
_cell.length_b   1.000
_cell.length_c   1.000
_cell.angle_alpha   90.00
_cell.angle_beta   90.00
_cell.angle_gamma   90.00
#
_symmetry.space_group_name_H-M   'P 1'
#
loop_
_entity.id
_entity.type
_entity.pdbx_description
1 polymer ?
#
loop_
_entity_poly.entity_id
_entity_poly.type
_entity_poly.pdbx_seq_one_letter_code
_entity_poly.pdbx_strand_id
1 'polypeptide(L)'
;MPGLTMYTLRIDKTIAQKCDLIRNKKLKVGSKYMATVNDTIINQMAECIVKEVNPVRIILFGSAARGQVHEDSDVDLLVIEDTPFGTGRSRYSETGRINRVLAGFGVAKDVLVYSIDEVERWRNSVNHVISHALREGKDLYVRP
;
A
#
# COMPACT_ATOMS: atom_id res chain seq x y z
N MET A 1 4.91 -3.19 -25.23
CA MET A 1 5.80 -3.80 -24.24
C MET A 1 5.05 -4.94 -23.59
N PRO A 2 5.35 -6.18 -23.96
CA PRO A 2 4.76 -7.30 -23.27
C PRO A 2 5.34 -7.36 -21.87
N GLY A 3 4.51 -7.46 -20.87
CA GLY A 3 4.94 -7.65 -19.49
C GLY A 3 4.69 -6.47 -18.54
N LEU A 4 4.35 -5.32 -19.02
CA LEU A 4 3.74 -4.28 -18.19
C LEU A 4 2.22 -4.40 -18.33
N THR A 5 1.67 -5.43 -17.70
CA THR A 5 0.32 -5.33 -17.22
C THR A 5 0.40 -4.31 -16.08
N MET A 6 0.55 -3.07 -16.45
CA MET A 6 0.14 -2.00 -15.58
C MET A 6 -1.31 -2.30 -15.28
N TYR A 7 -1.56 -2.74 -14.07
CA TYR A 7 -2.90 -2.67 -13.55
C TYR A 7 -3.23 -1.20 -13.51
N THR A 8 -3.70 -0.70 -14.66
CA THR A 8 -4.39 0.58 -14.69
C THR A 8 -5.63 0.31 -13.89
N LEU A 9 -5.54 0.54 -12.59
CA LEU A 9 -6.67 0.49 -11.69
C LEU A 9 -7.64 1.56 -12.17
N ARG A 10 -8.51 1.18 -13.11
CA ARG A 10 -9.74 1.89 -13.31
C ARG A 10 -10.47 1.76 -11.99
N ILE A 11 -10.53 2.85 -11.26
CA ILE A 11 -11.34 2.94 -10.04
C ILE A 11 -12.78 2.78 -10.49
N ASP A 12 -13.20 1.53 -10.59
CA ASP A 12 -14.58 1.21 -10.83
C ASP A 12 -15.38 1.59 -9.58
N LYS A 13 -16.57 2.14 -9.78
CA LYS A 13 -17.52 2.46 -8.70
C LYS A 13 -17.75 1.26 -7.76
N THR A 14 -17.64 0.05 -8.29
CA THR A 14 -17.74 -1.21 -7.54
C THR A 14 -16.64 -1.36 -6.49
N ILE A 15 -15.43 -0.87 -6.78
CA ILE A 15 -14.28 -0.92 -5.86
C ILE A 15 -14.46 0.09 -4.75
N ALA A 16 -14.95 1.30 -5.08
CA ALA A 16 -15.30 2.30 -4.09
C ALA A 16 -16.30 1.75 -3.06
N GLN A 17 -17.32 1.03 -3.52
CA GLN A 17 -18.29 0.37 -2.66
C GLN A 17 -17.67 -0.74 -1.83
N LYS A 18 -16.73 -1.52 -2.38
CA LYS A 18 -16.02 -2.57 -1.63
C LYS A 18 -15.16 -1.99 -0.51
N CYS A 19 -14.43 -0.90 -0.74
CA CYS A 19 -13.67 -0.22 0.30
C CYS A 19 -14.60 0.31 1.40
N ASP A 20 -15.75 0.88 1.03
CA ASP A 20 -16.73 1.37 2.00
C ASP A 20 -17.40 0.22 2.77
N LEU A 21 -17.66 -0.92 2.12
CA LEU A 21 -18.18 -2.12 2.77
C LEU A 21 -17.18 -2.74 3.75
N ILE A 22 -15.90 -2.76 3.40
CA ILE A 22 -14.82 -3.22 4.28
C ILE A 22 -14.70 -2.26 5.47
N ARG A 23 -14.78 -0.96 5.23
CA ARG A 23 -14.75 0.09 6.25
C ARG A 23 -15.93 0.01 7.21
N ASN A 24 -17.13 -0.31 6.71
CA ASN A 24 -18.37 -0.35 7.48
C ASN A 24 -18.66 -1.72 8.11
N LYS A 25 -18.02 -2.79 7.64
CA LYS A 25 -18.04 -4.04 8.39
C LYS A 25 -17.26 -3.81 9.68
N LYS A 26 -17.96 -3.58 10.77
CA LYS A 26 -17.44 -3.85 12.11
C LYS A 26 -17.08 -5.33 12.12
N LEU A 27 -15.85 -5.65 11.74
CA LEU A 27 -15.29 -6.96 11.96
C LEU A 27 -15.36 -7.17 13.46
N LYS A 28 -16.20 -8.12 13.88
CA LYS A 28 -16.21 -8.57 15.26
C LYS A 28 -14.79 -8.99 15.59
N VAL A 29 -14.14 -8.24 16.46
CA VAL A 29 -12.86 -8.61 17.08
C VAL A 29 -13.07 -10.00 17.68
N GLY A 30 -12.42 -11.03 17.14
CA GLY A 30 -12.58 -12.42 17.58
C GLY A 30 -12.84 -13.44 16.47
N SER A 31 -12.99 -13.03 15.22
CA SER A 31 -13.01 -13.94 14.10
C SER A 31 -11.60 -14.47 13.83
N LYS A 32 -11.40 -15.77 14.06
CA LYS A 32 -10.17 -16.53 13.78
C LYS A 32 -9.78 -16.62 12.29
N TYR A 33 -10.43 -15.90 11.43
CA TYR A 33 -10.15 -15.89 10.01
C TYR A 33 -9.24 -14.70 9.69
N MET A 34 -7.94 -14.89 9.92
CA MET A 34 -6.94 -14.07 9.24
C MET A 34 -7.12 -14.33 7.74
N ALA A 35 -7.43 -13.28 6.99
CA ALA A 35 -7.49 -13.40 5.54
C ALA A 35 -6.12 -13.88 5.05
N THR A 36 -6.09 -14.94 4.27
CA THR A 36 -4.86 -15.39 3.62
C THR A 36 -4.38 -14.30 2.69
N VAL A 37 -3.16 -13.83 2.89
CA VAL A 37 -2.54 -12.82 2.01
C VAL A 37 -2.40 -13.41 0.61
N ASN A 38 -3.04 -12.79 -0.36
CA ASN A 38 -2.94 -13.15 -1.78
C ASN A 38 -2.95 -11.88 -2.64
N ASP A 39 -2.65 -12.04 -3.92
CA ASP A 39 -2.58 -10.91 -4.86
C ASP A 39 -3.89 -10.12 -4.95
N THR A 40 -5.03 -10.78 -4.84
CA THR A 40 -6.34 -10.11 -4.85
C THR A 40 -6.50 -9.15 -3.67
N ILE A 41 -6.15 -9.58 -2.48
CA ILE A 41 -6.21 -8.75 -1.26
C ILE A 41 -5.21 -7.59 -1.36
N ILE A 42 -3.99 -7.86 -1.78
CA ILE A 42 -2.95 -6.83 -1.95
C ILE A 42 -3.40 -5.76 -2.96
N ASN A 43 -3.97 -6.16 -4.07
CA ASN A 43 -4.49 -5.22 -5.08
C ASN A 43 -5.67 -4.40 -4.53
N GLN A 44 -6.58 -5.01 -3.79
CA GLN A 44 -7.69 -4.30 -3.14
C GLN A 44 -7.18 -3.29 -2.10
N MET A 45 -6.14 -3.64 -1.34
CA MET A 45 -5.49 -2.71 -0.42
C MET A 45 -4.92 -1.49 -1.17
N ALA A 46 -4.21 -1.72 -2.27
CA ALA A 46 -3.66 -0.65 -3.11
C ALA A 46 -4.77 0.27 -3.64
N GLU A 47 -5.87 -0.29 -4.11
CA GLU A 47 -7.04 0.47 -4.58
C GLU A 47 -7.63 1.37 -3.50
N CYS A 48 -7.75 0.86 -2.28
CA CYS A 48 -8.23 1.65 -1.13
C CYS A 48 -7.28 2.80 -0.80
N ILE A 49 -5.97 2.58 -0.88
CA ILE A 49 -4.97 3.64 -0.68
C ILE A 49 -5.09 4.71 -1.77
N VAL A 50 -5.19 4.30 -3.04
CA VAL A 50 -5.35 5.24 -4.17
C VAL A 50 -6.57 6.12 -3.98
N LYS A 51 -7.69 5.55 -3.59
CA LYS A 51 -8.92 6.29 -3.34
C LYS A 51 -8.78 7.27 -2.18
N GLU A 52 -8.07 6.91 -1.13
CA GLU A 52 -7.95 7.72 0.08
C GLU A 52 -6.98 8.90 -0.07
N VAL A 53 -5.79 8.65 -0.62
CA VAL A 53 -4.69 9.63 -0.61
C VAL A 53 -4.17 10.01 -2.00
N ASN A 54 -4.64 9.35 -3.06
CA ASN A 54 -4.22 9.59 -4.44
C ASN A 54 -2.68 9.69 -4.59
N PRO A 55 -1.94 8.63 -4.22
CA PRO A 55 -0.48 8.67 -4.22
C PRO A 55 0.09 8.71 -5.64
N VAL A 56 1.36 9.04 -5.76
CA VAL A 56 2.10 8.97 -7.02
C VAL A 56 2.41 7.51 -7.38
N ARG A 57 2.74 6.70 -6.37
CA ARG A 57 3.17 5.32 -6.57
C ARG A 57 2.94 4.49 -5.31
N ILE A 58 2.61 3.22 -5.48
CA ILE A 58 2.57 2.23 -4.40
C ILE A 58 3.43 1.06 -4.79
N ILE A 59 4.36 0.69 -3.93
CA ILE A 59 5.30 -0.42 -4.14
C ILE A 59 5.10 -1.46 -3.05
N LEU A 60 4.87 -2.71 -3.46
CA LEU A 60 4.95 -3.87 -2.58
C LEU A 60 6.42 -4.29 -2.48
N PHE A 61 6.93 -4.43 -1.28
CA PHE A 61 8.29 -4.91 -1.06
C PHE A 61 8.35 -6.00 0.02
N GLY A 62 9.53 -6.40 0.43
CA GLY A 62 9.70 -7.47 1.42
C GLY A 62 9.33 -8.86 0.91
N SER A 63 8.95 -9.75 1.82
CA SER A 63 8.70 -11.16 1.52
C SER A 63 7.53 -11.38 0.56
N ALA A 64 6.47 -10.59 0.67
CA ALA A 64 5.31 -10.68 -0.22
C ALA A 64 5.68 -10.36 -1.68
N ALA A 65 6.58 -9.40 -1.92
CA ALA A 65 7.09 -9.07 -3.25
C ALA A 65 7.96 -10.18 -3.85
N ARG A 66 8.63 -10.96 -3.01
CA ARG A 66 9.46 -12.10 -3.43
C ARG A 66 8.69 -13.40 -3.62
N GLY A 67 7.37 -13.39 -3.48
CA GLY A 67 6.53 -14.59 -3.54
C GLY A 67 6.69 -15.53 -2.35
N GLN A 68 7.34 -15.11 -1.29
CA GLN A 68 7.53 -15.87 -0.05
C GLN A 68 6.38 -15.56 0.93
N VAL A 69 5.15 -15.80 0.48
CA VAL A 69 3.96 -15.52 1.29
C VAL A 69 3.67 -16.73 2.16
N HIS A 70 3.74 -16.56 3.46
CA HIS A 70 3.24 -17.48 4.47
C HIS A 70 1.97 -16.89 5.11
N GLU A 71 1.18 -17.71 5.78
CA GLU A 71 -0.06 -17.27 6.44
C GLU A 71 0.16 -16.11 7.42
N ASP A 72 1.36 -16.03 8.02
CA ASP A 72 1.76 -15.02 8.99
C ASP A 72 2.62 -13.89 8.37
N SER A 73 2.72 -13.82 7.04
CA SER A 73 3.55 -12.81 6.38
C SER A 73 2.90 -11.43 6.44
N ASP A 74 3.70 -10.43 6.79
CA ASP A 74 3.29 -9.03 6.71
C ASP A 74 3.31 -8.54 5.26
N VAL A 75 2.41 -7.62 4.94
CA VAL A 75 2.39 -6.91 3.67
C VAL A 75 3.13 -5.58 3.85
N ASP A 76 4.29 -5.45 3.23
CA ASP A 76 5.10 -4.24 3.29
C ASP A 76 4.79 -3.34 2.09
N LEU A 77 4.29 -2.15 2.34
CA LEU A 77 3.89 -1.18 1.34
C LEU A 77 4.69 0.12 1.48
N LEU A 78 5.25 0.58 0.39
CA LEU A 78 5.80 1.93 0.26
C LEU A 78 4.83 2.78 -0.55
N VAL A 79 4.27 3.80 0.08
CA VAL A 79 3.36 4.78 -0.54
C VAL A 79 4.13 6.07 -0.78
N ILE A 80 4.21 6.50 -2.02
CA ILE A 80 4.94 7.70 -2.43
C ILE A 80 3.92 8.77 -2.81
N GLU A 81 4.03 9.94 -2.18
CA GLU A 81 3.15 11.08 -2.39
C GLU A 81 3.91 12.29 -2.94
N ASP A 82 3.21 13.15 -3.67
CA ASP A 82 3.81 14.33 -4.31
C ASP A 82 4.03 15.50 -3.36
N THR A 83 3.24 15.59 -2.29
CA THR A 83 3.32 16.69 -1.35
C THR A 83 4.31 16.41 -0.22
N PRO A 84 5.31 17.27 0.03
CA PRO A 84 6.26 17.11 1.11
C PRO A 84 5.59 17.10 2.49
N PHE A 85 6.19 16.36 3.42
CA PHE A 85 5.85 16.40 4.83
C PHE A 85 6.61 17.54 5.53
N GLY A 86 6.00 18.10 6.56
CA GLY A 86 6.60 19.19 7.32
C GLY A 86 5.54 20.01 8.05
N THR A 87 5.76 21.32 8.15
CA THR A 87 4.80 22.23 8.80
C THR A 87 3.44 22.16 8.12
N GLY A 88 2.42 21.82 8.88
CA GLY A 88 1.03 21.74 8.40
C GLY A 88 0.64 20.42 7.76
N ARG A 89 1.60 19.47 7.53
CA ARG A 89 1.31 18.13 6.99
C ARG A 89 2.10 17.07 7.72
N SER A 90 1.41 16.26 8.50
CA SER A 90 2.01 15.23 9.34
C SER A 90 2.03 13.87 8.63
N ARG A 91 3.21 13.27 8.52
CA ARG A 91 3.35 11.88 8.07
C ARG A 91 2.57 10.91 8.96
N TYR A 92 2.59 11.14 10.25
CA TYR A 92 1.86 10.32 11.21
C TYR A 92 0.35 10.33 10.91
N SER A 93 -0.22 11.50 10.65
CA SER A 93 -1.64 11.62 10.31
C SER A 93 -1.96 10.95 8.98
N GLU A 94 -1.09 11.09 7.98
CA GLU A 94 -1.26 10.46 6.67
C GLU A 94 -1.18 8.94 6.76
N THR A 95 -0.18 8.42 7.44
CA THR A 95 -0.04 6.97 7.71
C THR A 95 -1.26 6.44 8.47
N GLY A 96 -1.77 7.20 9.44
CA GLY A 96 -2.98 6.87 10.19
C GLY A 96 -4.23 6.78 9.31
N ARG A 97 -4.37 7.69 8.34
CA ARG A 97 -5.47 7.64 7.36
C ARG A 97 -5.43 6.35 6.54
N ILE A 98 -4.25 6.02 6.01
CA ILE A 98 -4.05 4.80 5.23
C ILE A 98 -4.33 3.57 6.08
N ASN A 99 -3.79 3.49 7.27
CA ASN A 99 -4.01 2.34 8.15
C ASN A 99 -5.48 2.14 8.52
N ARG A 100 -6.24 3.22 8.66
CA ARG A 100 -7.69 3.12 8.91
C ARG A 100 -8.44 2.48 7.77
N VAL A 101 -8.15 2.85 6.52
CA VAL A 101 -8.83 2.26 5.36
C VAL A 101 -8.40 0.82 5.12
N LEU A 102 -7.22 0.42 5.59
CA LEU A 102 -6.71 -0.95 5.47
C LEU A 102 -7.09 -1.86 6.63
N ALA A 103 -7.59 -1.31 7.73
CA ALA A 103 -7.90 -2.08 8.95
C ALA A 103 -8.90 -3.22 8.72
N GLY A 104 -9.85 -3.05 7.78
CA GLY A 104 -10.86 -4.04 7.48
C GLY A 104 -10.36 -5.29 6.76
N PHE A 105 -9.14 -5.29 6.24
CA PHE A 105 -8.59 -6.46 5.53
C PHE A 105 -8.13 -7.59 6.45
N GLY A 106 -7.92 -7.32 7.74
CA GLY A 106 -7.48 -8.34 8.70
C GLY A 106 -6.10 -8.92 8.40
N VAL A 107 -5.24 -8.19 7.72
CA VAL A 107 -3.90 -8.59 7.30
C VAL A 107 -2.87 -7.79 8.08
N ALA A 108 -1.83 -8.46 8.58
CA ALA A 108 -0.68 -7.78 9.15
C ALA A 108 0.04 -6.99 8.06
N LYS A 109 0.32 -5.72 8.31
CA LYS A 109 0.88 -4.81 7.31
C LYS A 109 1.80 -3.77 7.93
N ASP A 110 2.79 -3.38 7.17
CA ASP A 110 3.65 -2.24 7.46
C ASP A 110 3.56 -1.23 6.30
N VAL A 111 3.09 -0.04 6.58
CA VAL A 111 2.88 1.00 5.59
C VAL A 111 3.84 2.15 5.84
N LEU A 112 4.74 2.35 4.90
CA LEU A 112 5.70 3.45 4.89
C LEU A 112 5.23 4.51 3.90
N VAL A 113 5.16 5.76 4.35
CA VAL A 113 4.74 6.89 3.52
C VAL A 113 5.88 7.89 3.39
N TYR A 114 6.27 8.18 2.15
CA TYR A 114 7.33 9.13 1.83
C TYR A 114 6.89 10.07 0.70
N SER A 115 7.46 11.28 0.70
CA SER A 115 7.28 12.21 -0.43
C SER A 115 8.28 11.91 -1.56
N ILE A 116 7.98 12.41 -2.76
CA ILE A 116 8.90 12.30 -3.91
C ILE A 116 10.28 12.86 -3.56
N ASP A 117 10.35 13.99 -2.88
CA ASP A 117 11.62 14.62 -2.50
C ASP A 117 12.47 13.72 -1.59
N GLU A 118 11.82 13.02 -0.67
CA GLU A 118 12.50 12.07 0.20
C GLU A 118 12.97 10.83 -0.59
N VAL A 119 12.14 10.35 -1.51
CA VAL A 119 12.51 9.22 -2.37
C VAL A 119 13.72 9.57 -3.23
N GLU A 120 13.76 10.74 -3.84
CA GLU A 120 14.91 11.20 -4.63
C GLU A 120 16.17 11.32 -3.78
N ARG A 121 16.05 11.77 -2.54
CA ARG A 121 17.17 11.90 -1.60
C ARG A 121 17.77 10.56 -1.22
N TRP A 122 16.95 9.53 -1.02
CA TRP A 122 17.37 8.26 -0.45
C TRP A 122 17.46 7.10 -1.45
N ARG A 123 17.05 7.32 -2.71
CA ARG A 123 16.97 6.25 -3.71
C ARG A 123 18.29 5.53 -3.98
N ASN A 124 19.42 6.21 -3.84
CA ASN A 124 20.76 5.67 -4.07
C ASN A 124 21.48 5.27 -2.78
N SER A 125 20.83 5.36 -1.65
CA SER A 125 21.41 4.98 -0.36
C SER A 125 21.51 3.45 -0.25
N VAL A 126 22.66 2.94 0.19
CA VAL A 126 22.91 1.50 0.24
C VAL A 126 21.98 0.78 1.24
N ASN A 127 21.69 1.42 2.37
CA ASN A 127 21.01 0.78 3.51
C ASN A 127 19.64 1.39 3.86
N HIS A 128 19.07 2.20 2.98
CA HIS A 128 17.78 2.81 3.25
C HIS A 128 16.62 1.96 2.72
N VAL A 129 15.53 1.89 3.46
CA VAL A 129 14.33 1.13 3.09
C VAL A 129 13.77 1.54 1.71
N ILE A 130 13.82 2.83 1.38
CA ILE A 130 13.40 3.34 0.07
C ILE A 130 14.21 2.68 -1.06
N SER A 131 15.54 2.64 -0.95
CA SER A 131 16.37 2.05 -1.98
C SER A 131 16.14 0.54 -2.14
N HIS A 132 15.90 -0.16 -1.04
CA HIS A 132 15.53 -1.58 -1.08
C HIS A 132 14.18 -1.78 -1.78
N ALA A 133 13.18 -1.02 -1.41
CA ALA A 133 11.84 -1.11 -2.02
C ALA A 133 11.87 -0.79 -3.52
N LEU A 134 12.66 0.20 -3.94
CA LEU A 134 12.81 0.54 -5.36
C LEU A 134 13.52 -0.54 -6.19
N ARG A 135 14.49 -1.25 -5.60
CA ARG A 135 15.24 -2.30 -6.30
C ARG A 135 14.50 -3.62 -6.38
N GLU A 136 13.85 -4.02 -5.30
CA GLU A 136 13.32 -5.37 -5.10
C GLU A 136 11.80 -5.43 -5.12
N GLY A 137 11.14 -4.27 -5.04
CA GLY A 137 9.70 -4.18 -4.95
C GLY A 137 8.99 -4.35 -6.29
N LYS A 138 7.68 -4.55 -6.18
CA LYS A 138 6.75 -4.58 -7.31
C LYS A 138 5.83 -3.37 -7.25
N ASP A 139 5.66 -2.70 -8.38
CA ASP A 139 4.67 -1.64 -8.48
C ASP A 139 3.26 -2.22 -8.43
N LEU A 140 2.49 -1.77 -7.46
CA LEU A 140 1.05 -2.03 -7.39
C LEU A 140 0.27 -0.92 -8.08
N TYR A 141 0.78 0.29 -8.06
CA TYR A 141 0.17 1.45 -8.67
C TYR A 141 1.22 2.49 -9.06
N VAL A 142 1.04 3.08 -10.22
CA VAL A 142 1.77 4.26 -10.69
C VAL A 142 0.75 5.21 -11.26
N ARG A 143 0.70 6.44 -10.76
CA ARG A 143 -0.23 7.47 -11.24
C ARG A 143 0.06 7.75 -12.71
N PRO A 144 -0.97 7.69 -13.59
CA PRO A 144 -0.81 8.00 -15.00
C PRO A 144 -0.46 9.47 -15.26
#